data_d25e57b8114dd6ba227e62be4b02d469
#
_entry.id   d25e57b8114dd6ba227e62be4b02d469
#
_cell.length_a   1.000
_cell.length_b   1.000
_cell.length_c   1.000
_cell.angle_alpha   90.00
_cell.angle_beta   90.00
_cell.angle_gamma   90.00
#
_symmetry.space_group_name_H-M   'P 1'
#
loop_
_entity.id
_entity.type
_entity.pdbx_description
1 polymer ?
#
loop_
_entity_poly.entity_id
_entity_poly.type
_entity_poly.pdbx_seq_one_letter_code
_entity_poly.pdbx_strand_id
1 'polypeptide(L)'
;MGAIAAAVLIWAFGWEWADPVASIVIGLLVVYSSWRLLAESVSVLLESAPKGIDVDEVDRAIRGVPGVRAVHDLHVWSITSGLNCLSAHVVAADGHHQTGLLKALRDTLHKRFGLDHLTIQIEPEGFEEDAQHICPDPRPARRRP
;
A
#
# COMPACT_ATOMS: atom_id res chain seq x y z
N MET A 1 25.40 -19.42 16.46
CA MET A 1 25.52 -19.43 17.94
C MET A 1 24.75 -20.61 18.57
N GLY A 2 23.54 -20.95 18.13
CA GLY A 2 22.75 -22.06 18.70
C GLY A 2 23.41 -23.41 18.61
N ALA A 3 24.03 -23.76 17.50
CA ALA A 3 24.76 -25.05 17.34
C ALA A 3 25.95 -25.17 18.28
N ILE A 4 26.67 -24.09 18.55
CA ILE A 4 27.80 -24.07 19.49
C ILE A 4 27.30 -24.31 20.93
N ALA A 5 26.17 -23.65 21.28
CA ALA A 5 25.56 -23.85 22.61
C ALA A 5 25.09 -25.31 22.81
N ALA A 6 24.44 -25.89 21.77
CA ALA A 6 24.05 -27.31 21.81
C ALA A 6 25.25 -28.23 21.98
N ALA A 7 26.34 -28.03 21.23
CA ALA A 7 27.56 -28.81 21.35
C ALA A 7 28.19 -28.76 22.78
N VAL A 8 28.18 -27.56 23.38
CA VAL A 8 28.67 -27.38 24.77
C VAL A 8 27.77 -28.11 25.77
N LEU A 9 26.45 -28.08 25.60
CA LEU A 9 25.50 -28.78 26.46
C LEU A 9 25.65 -30.30 26.36
N ILE A 10 25.85 -30.83 25.16
CA ILE A 10 26.12 -32.27 24.95
C ILE A 10 27.43 -32.68 25.66
N TRP A 11 28.47 -31.89 25.45
CA TRP A 11 29.80 -32.22 26.02
C TRP A 11 29.82 -32.10 27.54
N ALA A 12 29.15 -31.09 28.13
CA ALA A 12 29.18 -30.81 29.56
C ALA A 12 28.18 -31.67 30.36
N PHE A 13 26.99 -31.95 29.80
CA PHE A 13 25.87 -32.56 30.51
C PHE A 13 25.38 -33.88 29.90
N GLY A 14 25.91 -34.32 28.75
CA GLY A 14 25.45 -35.52 28.05
C GLY A 14 24.03 -35.40 27.47
N TRP A 15 23.55 -34.19 27.21
CA TRP A 15 22.18 -33.93 26.73
C TRP A 15 22.08 -34.15 25.21
N GLU A 16 22.04 -35.39 24.77
CA GLU A 16 21.99 -35.74 23.34
C GLU A 16 20.76 -35.18 22.61
N TRP A 17 19.65 -34.89 23.32
CA TRP A 17 18.46 -34.31 22.79
C TRP A 17 18.57 -32.78 22.52
N ALA A 18 19.61 -32.12 23.01
CA ALA A 18 19.82 -30.70 22.84
C ALA A 18 20.02 -30.31 21.37
N ASP A 19 20.71 -31.15 20.59
CA ASP A 19 20.95 -30.92 19.16
C ASP A 19 19.68 -31.03 18.31
N PRO A 20 18.83 -32.06 18.40
CA PRO A 20 17.55 -32.13 17.72
C PRO A 20 16.63 -30.95 18.06
N VAL A 21 16.57 -30.55 19.31
CA VAL A 21 15.74 -29.41 19.74
C VAL A 21 16.26 -28.10 19.17
N ALA A 22 17.57 -27.85 19.25
CA ALA A 22 18.19 -26.68 18.65
C ALA A 22 17.93 -26.61 17.13
N SER A 23 18.05 -27.74 16.44
CA SER A 23 17.81 -27.86 15.02
C SER A 23 16.35 -27.53 14.65
N ILE A 24 15.38 -28.04 15.42
CA ILE A 24 13.95 -27.74 15.23
C ILE A 24 13.70 -26.24 15.46
N VAL A 25 14.24 -25.66 16.53
CA VAL A 25 14.05 -24.21 16.82
C VAL A 25 14.63 -23.35 15.70
N ILE A 26 15.85 -23.67 15.26
CA ILE A 26 16.48 -22.94 14.14
C ILE A 26 15.62 -23.09 12.87
N GLY A 27 15.16 -24.30 12.56
CA GLY A 27 14.29 -24.57 11.42
C GLY A 27 13.01 -23.74 11.45
N LEU A 28 12.34 -23.67 12.60
CA LEU A 28 11.13 -22.86 12.78
C LEU A 28 11.40 -21.37 12.62
N LEU A 29 12.53 -20.86 13.13
CA LEU A 29 12.93 -19.46 12.95
C LEU A 29 13.22 -19.14 11.49
N VAL A 30 13.85 -20.04 10.76
CA VAL A 30 14.09 -19.88 9.31
C VAL A 30 12.77 -19.85 8.53
N VAL A 31 11.87 -20.79 8.83
CA VAL A 31 10.54 -20.83 8.19
C VAL A 31 9.77 -19.55 8.48
N TYR A 32 9.74 -19.08 9.73
CA TYR A 32 9.07 -17.85 10.12
C TYR A 32 9.62 -16.62 9.37
N SER A 33 10.95 -16.49 9.31
CA SER A 33 11.60 -15.37 8.61
C SER A 33 11.35 -15.41 7.10
N SER A 34 11.40 -16.60 6.49
CA SER A 34 11.15 -16.80 5.06
C SER A 34 9.70 -16.50 4.70
N TRP A 35 8.76 -16.87 5.56
CA TRP A 35 7.33 -16.57 5.36
C TRP A 35 7.06 -15.07 5.29
N ARG A 36 7.68 -14.31 6.19
CA ARG A 36 7.53 -12.86 6.21
C ARG A 36 8.03 -12.20 4.93
N LEU A 37 9.23 -12.59 4.47
CA LEU A 37 9.82 -12.10 3.22
C LEU A 37 8.96 -12.47 2.00
N LEU A 38 8.47 -13.70 1.97
CA LEU A 38 7.59 -14.17 0.90
C LEU A 38 6.29 -13.35 0.87
N ALA A 39 5.66 -13.14 2.01
CA ALA A 39 4.43 -12.34 2.10
C ALA A 39 4.62 -10.89 1.65
N GLU A 40 5.76 -10.27 1.99
CA GLU A 40 6.10 -8.92 1.52
C GLU A 40 6.32 -8.89 0.00
N SER A 41 7.03 -9.86 -0.55
CA SER A 41 7.26 -9.97 -2.00
C SER A 41 5.96 -10.18 -2.77
N VAL A 42 5.09 -11.06 -2.30
CA VAL A 42 3.76 -11.31 -2.89
C VAL A 42 2.89 -10.04 -2.82
N SER A 43 2.92 -9.31 -1.69
CA SER A 43 2.16 -8.07 -1.54
C SER A 43 2.56 -7.02 -2.57
N VAL A 44 3.87 -6.88 -2.86
CA VAL A 44 4.37 -5.96 -3.90
C VAL A 44 3.94 -6.43 -5.29
N LEU A 45 4.07 -7.74 -5.60
CA LEU A 45 3.68 -8.29 -6.90
C LEU A 45 2.17 -8.19 -7.18
N LEU A 46 1.36 -8.22 -6.14
CA LEU A 46 -0.11 -8.06 -6.22
C LEU A 46 -0.54 -6.59 -6.17
N GLU A 47 0.39 -5.63 -6.22
CA GLU A 47 0.11 -4.19 -6.15
C GLU A 47 -0.81 -3.83 -4.97
N SER A 48 -0.61 -4.51 -3.84
CA SER A 48 -1.43 -4.29 -2.65
C SER A 48 -1.21 -2.88 -2.08
N ALA A 49 -2.23 -2.34 -1.44
CA ALA A 49 -2.13 -1.06 -0.75
C ALA A 49 -0.99 -1.09 0.29
N PRO A 50 -0.16 -0.03 0.35
CA PRO A 50 0.97 0.04 1.26
C PRO A 50 0.54 -0.06 2.73
N LYS A 51 1.31 -0.80 3.54
CA LYS A 51 1.09 -0.82 4.99
C LYS A 51 1.22 0.59 5.56
N GLY A 52 0.18 1.08 6.22
CA GLY A 52 0.17 2.40 6.87
C GLY A 52 -0.46 3.53 6.04
N ILE A 53 -0.94 3.25 4.83
CA ILE A 53 -1.75 4.19 4.04
C ILE A 53 -3.19 3.66 3.99
N ASP A 54 -4.11 4.41 4.58
CA ASP A 54 -5.55 4.16 4.46
C ASP A 54 -6.06 4.81 3.17
N VAL A 55 -6.47 3.97 2.21
CA VAL A 55 -6.98 4.41 0.90
C VAL A 55 -8.25 5.26 1.05
N ASP A 56 -9.10 4.98 2.03
CA ASP A 56 -10.29 5.79 2.30
C ASP A 56 -9.92 7.17 2.85
N GLU A 57 -8.80 7.28 3.57
CA GLU A 57 -8.30 8.57 4.03
C GLU A 57 -7.68 9.39 2.89
N VAL A 58 -7.00 8.71 1.96
CA VAL A 58 -6.50 9.32 0.72
C VAL A 58 -7.65 9.87 -0.12
N ASP A 59 -8.71 9.08 -0.35
CA ASP A 59 -9.91 9.50 -1.07
C ASP A 59 -10.53 10.76 -0.44
N ARG A 60 -10.72 10.74 0.88
CA ARG A 60 -11.23 11.91 1.61
C ARG A 60 -10.33 13.14 1.49
N ALA A 61 -9.02 12.96 1.48
CA ALA A 61 -8.07 14.05 1.34
C ALA A 61 -8.13 14.68 -0.05
N ILE A 62 -8.24 13.87 -1.11
CA ILE A 62 -8.38 14.35 -2.49
C ILE A 62 -9.70 15.12 -2.65
N ARG A 63 -10.81 14.56 -2.17
CA ARG A 63 -12.14 15.24 -2.21
C ARG A 63 -12.18 16.54 -1.41
N GLY A 64 -11.32 16.69 -0.42
CA GLY A 64 -11.17 17.90 0.38
C GLY A 64 -10.41 19.04 -0.31
N VAL A 65 -9.78 18.80 -1.46
CA VAL A 65 -9.06 19.83 -2.20
C VAL A 65 -10.05 20.73 -2.93
N PRO A 66 -9.97 22.06 -2.75
CA PRO A 66 -10.84 23.00 -3.45
C PRO A 66 -10.75 22.84 -4.97
N GLY A 67 -11.89 22.71 -5.64
CA GLY A 67 -11.96 22.47 -7.08
C GLY A 67 -12.11 21.00 -7.48
N VAL A 68 -12.06 20.06 -6.54
CA VAL A 68 -12.42 18.66 -6.78
C VAL A 68 -13.91 18.46 -6.62
N ARG A 69 -14.56 17.92 -7.65
CA ARG A 69 -15.98 17.56 -7.66
C ARG A 69 -16.20 16.11 -7.29
N ALA A 70 -15.40 15.23 -7.90
CA ALA A 70 -15.47 13.80 -7.67
C ALA A 70 -14.09 13.15 -7.82
N VAL A 71 -13.96 11.93 -7.28
CA VAL A 71 -12.79 11.07 -7.43
C VAL A 71 -13.28 9.67 -7.72
N HIS A 72 -12.68 9.04 -8.72
CA HIS A 72 -12.93 7.64 -9.05
C HIS A 72 -11.64 6.97 -9.54
N ASP A 73 -11.65 5.65 -9.70
CA ASP A 73 -10.51 4.84 -10.13
C ASP A 73 -9.23 5.12 -9.31
N LEU A 74 -9.41 5.24 -7.99
CA LEU A 74 -8.31 5.49 -7.05
C LEU A 74 -7.58 4.19 -6.72
N HIS A 75 -6.33 4.12 -7.11
CA HIS A 75 -5.40 3.03 -6.80
C HIS A 75 -4.19 3.56 -6.05
N VAL A 76 -3.77 2.84 -5.01
CA VAL A 76 -2.54 3.12 -4.26
C VAL A 76 -1.79 1.82 -4.07
N TRP A 77 -0.53 1.77 -4.52
CA TRP A 77 0.30 0.56 -4.43
C TRP A 77 1.76 0.90 -4.13
N SER A 78 2.54 -0.12 -3.80
CA SER A 78 4.00 0.00 -3.64
C SER A 78 4.73 -0.66 -4.79
N ILE A 79 5.71 0.02 -5.38
CA ILE A 79 6.64 -0.56 -6.36
C ILE A 79 7.78 -1.28 -5.65
N THR A 80 8.23 -0.71 -4.54
CA THR A 80 9.26 -1.28 -3.67
C THR A 80 9.08 -0.73 -2.25
N SER A 81 9.84 -1.26 -1.29
CA SER A 81 9.81 -0.78 0.09
C SER A 81 10.10 0.72 0.17
N GLY A 82 9.08 1.50 0.54
CA GLY A 82 9.17 2.96 0.70
C GLY A 82 8.86 3.78 -0.55
N LEU A 83 8.62 3.16 -1.73
CA LEU A 83 8.19 3.86 -2.94
C LEU A 83 6.73 3.56 -3.22
N ASN A 84 5.86 4.45 -2.79
CA ASN A 84 4.43 4.34 -2.96
C ASN A 84 3.94 5.20 -4.12
N CYS A 85 3.04 4.62 -4.92
CA CYS A 85 2.45 5.23 -6.10
C CYS A 85 0.95 5.40 -5.93
N LEU A 86 0.40 6.36 -6.64
CA LEU A 86 -1.03 6.58 -6.72
C LEU A 86 -1.43 6.87 -8.15
N SER A 87 -2.53 6.28 -8.59
CA SER A 87 -3.29 6.74 -9.75
C SER A 87 -4.71 7.09 -9.33
N ALA A 88 -5.28 8.13 -9.92
CA ALA A 88 -6.65 8.53 -9.67
C ALA A 88 -7.21 9.35 -10.83
N HIS A 89 -8.51 9.24 -11.06
CA HIS A 89 -9.27 10.15 -11.90
C HIS A 89 -9.99 11.17 -11.00
N VAL A 90 -9.80 12.44 -11.31
CA VAL A 90 -10.32 13.56 -10.54
C VAL A 90 -11.16 14.46 -11.42
N VAL A 91 -12.45 14.53 -11.15
CA VAL A 91 -13.34 15.45 -11.84
C VAL A 91 -13.18 16.84 -11.24
N ALA A 92 -12.77 17.79 -12.08
CA ALA A 92 -12.62 19.18 -11.69
C ALA A 92 -13.94 19.93 -11.84
N ALA A 93 -14.22 20.81 -10.88
CA ALA A 93 -15.32 21.75 -11.01
C ALA A 93 -15.03 22.78 -12.11
N ASP A 94 -16.06 23.21 -12.82
CA ASP A 94 -15.95 24.20 -13.91
C ASP A 94 -15.23 25.47 -13.47
N GLY A 95 -14.40 26.01 -14.39
CA GLY A 95 -13.63 27.22 -14.16
C GLY A 95 -12.36 27.08 -13.35
N HIS A 96 -12.00 25.88 -12.90
CA HIS A 96 -10.74 25.65 -12.19
C HIS A 96 -9.57 25.43 -13.15
N HIS A 97 -8.45 26.09 -12.87
CA HIS A 97 -7.21 25.92 -13.63
C HIS A 97 -6.60 24.54 -13.33
N GLN A 98 -6.54 23.66 -14.32
CA GLN A 98 -6.03 22.28 -14.16
C GLN A 98 -4.65 22.22 -13.50
N THR A 99 -3.73 23.12 -13.89
CA THR A 99 -2.36 23.17 -13.33
C THR A 99 -2.37 23.52 -11.84
N GLY A 100 -3.25 24.46 -11.43
CA GLY A 100 -3.39 24.85 -10.02
C GLY A 100 -3.96 23.71 -9.17
N LEU A 101 -4.99 23.04 -9.67
CA LEU A 101 -5.60 21.89 -9.02
C LEU A 101 -4.61 20.73 -8.86
N LEU A 102 -3.87 20.39 -9.93
CA LEU A 102 -2.86 19.34 -9.90
C LEU A 102 -1.77 19.62 -8.86
N LYS A 103 -1.32 20.88 -8.76
CA LYS A 103 -0.34 21.29 -7.75
C LYS A 103 -0.89 21.14 -6.34
N ALA A 104 -2.12 21.57 -6.08
CA ALA A 104 -2.75 21.44 -4.76
C ALA A 104 -2.95 19.98 -4.35
N LEU A 105 -3.38 19.13 -5.29
CA LEU A 105 -3.49 17.67 -5.08
C LEU A 105 -2.14 17.07 -4.73
N ARG A 106 -1.10 17.35 -5.52
CA ARG A 106 0.25 16.86 -5.28
C ARG A 106 0.78 17.27 -3.90
N ASP A 107 0.66 18.56 -3.56
CA ASP A 107 1.10 19.09 -2.27
C ASP A 107 0.37 18.43 -1.09
N THR A 108 -0.92 18.18 -1.23
CA THR A 108 -1.74 17.52 -0.21
C THR A 108 -1.32 16.06 -0.02
N LEU A 109 -1.18 15.31 -1.11
CA LEU A 109 -0.85 13.89 -1.07
C LEU A 109 0.59 13.65 -0.58
N HIS A 110 1.53 14.48 -1.02
CA HIS A 110 2.90 14.43 -0.55
C HIS A 110 3.01 14.73 0.96
N LYS A 111 2.41 15.83 1.42
CA LYS A 111 2.53 16.28 2.82
C LYS A 111 1.85 15.34 3.82
N ARG A 112 0.70 14.76 3.45
CA ARG A 112 -0.10 13.94 4.37
C ARG A 112 0.27 12.47 4.34
N PHE A 113 0.65 11.94 3.18
CA PHE A 113 0.83 10.50 2.96
C PHE A 113 2.22 10.12 2.46
N GLY A 114 3.10 11.10 2.16
CA GLY A 114 4.43 10.84 1.59
C GLY A 114 4.37 10.20 0.19
N LEU A 115 3.31 10.50 -0.58
CA LEU A 115 3.15 9.99 -1.93
C LEU A 115 3.84 10.93 -2.91
N ASP A 116 4.88 10.42 -3.61
CA ASP A 116 5.69 11.19 -4.54
C ASP A 116 5.41 10.83 -6.01
N HIS A 117 5.05 9.57 -6.27
CA HIS A 117 4.72 9.09 -7.60
C HIS A 117 3.21 9.14 -7.82
N LEU A 118 2.75 10.21 -8.46
CA LEU A 118 1.33 10.49 -8.67
C LEU A 118 1.02 10.55 -10.16
N THR A 119 0.04 9.77 -10.60
CA THR A 119 -0.60 9.88 -11.91
C THR A 119 -2.04 10.30 -11.68
N ILE A 120 -2.36 11.55 -11.96
CA ILE A 120 -3.69 12.09 -11.77
C ILE A 120 -4.22 12.56 -13.12
N GLN A 121 -5.30 11.92 -13.55
CA GLN A 121 -6.07 12.37 -14.71
C GLN A 121 -7.12 13.37 -14.24
N ILE A 122 -7.10 14.57 -14.79
CA ILE A 122 -8.11 15.59 -14.49
C ILE A 122 -9.16 15.58 -15.60
N GLU A 123 -10.40 15.39 -15.21
CA GLU A 123 -11.55 15.25 -16.08
C GLU A 123 -12.51 16.44 -15.94
N PRO A 124 -13.17 16.88 -17.03
CA PRO A 124 -14.22 17.89 -16.95
C PRO A 124 -15.48 17.31 -16.31
N GLU A 125 -16.32 18.17 -15.76
CA GLU A 125 -17.62 17.78 -15.21
C GLU A 125 -18.50 17.15 -16.32
N GLY A 126 -19.15 16.00 -16.00
CA GLY A 126 -19.95 15.22 -16.95
C GLY A 126 -19.18 14.08 -17.64
N PHE A 127 -17.87 14.02 -17.57
CA PHE A 127 -17.08 12.92 -18.14
C PHE A 127 -17.28 11.59 -17.39
N GLU A 128 -17.69 11.64 -16.13
CA GLU A 128 -17.93 10.46 -15.29
C GLU A 128 -18.95 9.46 -15.87
N GLU A 129 -19.97 9.95 -16.59
CA GLU A 129 -21.04 9.09 -17.11
C GLU A 129 -20.51 8.13 -18.18
N ASP A 130 -19.54 8.58 -18.98
CA ASP A 130 -18.90 7.75 -20.00
C ASP A 130 -17.84 6.80 -19.41
N ALA A 131 -17.14 7.22 -18.35
CA ALA A 131 -16.07 6.46 -17.72
C ALA A 131 -16.56 5.27 -16.86
N GLN A 132 -17.76 5.33 -16.30
CA GLN A 132 -18.36 4.24 -15.50
C GLN A 132 -18.52 2.93 -16.28
N HIS A 133 -18.57 2.99 -17.60
CA HIS A 133 -18.62 1.81 -18.47
C HIS A 133 -17.25 1.14 -18.68
N ILE A 134 -16.16 1.84 -18.40
CA ILE A 134 -14.79 1.40 -18.70
C ILE A 134 -14.13 0.80 -17.45
N CYS A 135 -14.34 1.38 -16.28
CA CYS A 135 -13.82 0.89 -15.01
C CYS A 135 -14.91 0.98 -13.92
N PRO A 136 -15.72 -0.07 -13.75
CA PRO A 136 -16.69 -0.08 -12.65
C PRO A 136 -15.95 -0.04 -11.32
N ASP A 137 -16.21 1.01 -10.51
CA ASP A 137 -15.67 1.10 -9.15
C ASP A 137 -16.18 -0.11 -8.34
N PRO A 138 -15.31 -1.02 -7.90
CA PRO A 138 -15.74 -2.19 -7.13
C PRO A 138 -16.30 -1.81 -5.75
N ARG A 139 -16.14 -0.57 -5.33
CA ARG A 139 -16.68 -0.07 -4.06
C ARG A 139 -18.18 0.21 -4.22
N PRO A 140 -19.03 -0.26 -3.28
CA PRO A 140 -20.46 0.03 -3.34
C PRO A 140 -20.66 1.55 -3.28
N ALA A 141 -21.47 2.07 -4.21
CA ALA A 141 -21.85 3.48 -4.22
C ALA A 141 -22.37 3.86 -2.81
N ARG A 142 -21.65 4.72 -2.11
CA ARG A 142 -22.11 5.23 -0.81
C ARG A 142 -23.42 5.97 -1.07
N ARG A 143 -24.54 5.44 -0.54
CA ARG A 143 -25.83 6.12 -0.57
C ARG A 143 -25.60 7.52 0.04
N ARG A 144 -25.83 8.55 -0.77
CA ARG A 144 -25.84 9.93 -0.28
C ARG A 144 -26.97 10.04 0.75
N PRO A 145 -26.73 10.70 1.91
CA PRO A 145 -27.77 11.00 2.88
C PRO A 145 -28.85 11.93 2.30
#